data_e4855329059ba0fd405702d67da6537d
#
_entry.id   e4855329059ba0fd405702d67da6537d
#
_cell.length_a   1.000
_cell.length_b   1.000
_cell.length_c   1.000
_cell.angle_alpha   90.00
_cell.angle_beta   90.00
_cell.angle_gamma   90.00
#
_symmetry.space_group_name_H-M   'P 1'
#
loop_
_entity.id
_entity.type
_entity.pdbx_description
1 polymer ?
#
loop_
_entity_poly.entity_id
_entity_poly.type
_entity_poly.pdbx_seq_one_letter_code
_entity_poly.pdbx_strand_id
1 'polypeptide(L)'
;MSYNTGDFVKVEKDGVFYEGHVIPGDVGYVTLKMVGGGYVAGFLENEIQVTLLPPVSAPPEPPKQVVRNKVKAAGFKIEPSGKKITIITTGGTIATYVNTDTGTVQPTFTGADLLLEVPELEGFADFKIRDVFSLLSENMKPKNWKELAQVIYDEIKAGADGIIVTHGTDTLTYSAAAAAYMIDTPVPVIFTGSQRSP
;
A
#
# COMPACT_ATOMS: atom_id res chain seq x y z
N MET A 1 0.21 3.51 34.14
CA MET A 1 -0.94 3.24 33.24
C MET A 1 -0.69 1.88 32.61
N SER A 2 -1.65 0.96 32.62
CA SER A 2 -1.40 -0.39 32.10
C SER A 2 -2.17 -0.58 30.78
N TYR A 3 -1.51 -0.39 29.70
CA TYR A 3 -1.92 -0.85 28.37
C TYR A 3 -0.86 -1.84 27.87
N ASN A 4 -1.27 -2.75 27.01
CA ASN A 4 -0.41 -3.77 26.41
C ASN A 4 -0.44 -3.63 24.88
N THR A 5 0.55 -4.23 24.22
CA THR A 5 0.50 -4.40 22.78
C THR A 5 -0.79 -5.10 22.35
N GLY A 6 -1.45 -4.56 21.35
CA GLY A 6 -2.75 -5.03 20.86
C GLY A 6 -3.95 -4.29 21.45
N ASP A 7 -3.80 -3.60 22.59
CA ASP A 7 -4.90 -2.85 23.20
C ASP A 7 -5.35 -1.71 22.29
N PHE A 8 -6.67 -1.49 22.26
CA PHE A 8 -7.25 -0.35 21.56
C PHE A 8 -7.33 0.83 22.54
N VAL A 9 -6.68 1.93 22.21
CA VAL A 9 -6.54 3.08 23.09
C VAL A 9 -6.87 4.40 22.37
N LYS A 10 -7.25 5.37 23.20
CA LYS A 10 -7.32 6.78 22.84
C LYS A 10 -6.16 7.51 23.50
N VAL A 11 -5.36 8.17 22.72
CA VAL A 11 -4.29 9.06 23.17
C VAL A 11 -4.74 10.49 23.00
N GLU A 12 -4.57 11.30 24.05
CA GLU A 12 -4.76 12.74 24.01
C GLU A 12 -3.41 13.46 24.13
N LYS A 13 -3.12 14.33 23.16
CA LYS A 13 -1.97 15.23 23.17
C LYS A 13 -2.39 16.61 22.68
N ASP A 14 -2.12 17.64 23.49
CA ASP A 14 -2.39 19.04 23.16
C ASP A 14 -3.85 19.32 22.74
N GLY A 15 -4.82 18.61 23.36
CA GLY A 15 -6.24 18.72 23.04
C GLY A 15 -6.66 17.99 21.77
N VAL A 16 -5.75 17.26 21.12
CA VAL A 16 -6.03 16.42 19.96
C VAL A 16 -6.12 14.97 20.38
N PHE A 17 -7.08 14.24 19.80
CA PHE A 17 -7.33 12.85 20.12
C PHE A 17 -6.90 11.95 18.97
N TYR A 18 -6.24 10.83 19.33
CA TYR A 18 -5.76 9.82 18.42
C TYR A 18 -6.26 8.46 18.90
N GLU A 19 -6.85 7.67 18.02
CA GLU A 19 -7.34 6.33 18.35
C GLU A 19 -6.62 5.28 17.51
N GLY A 20 -6.20 4.20 18.13
CA GLY A 20 -5.47 3.14 17.46
C GLY A 20 -5.14 1.96 18.35
N HIS A 21 -4.59 0.92 17.74
CA HIS A 21 -4.03 -0.21 18.47
C HIS A 21 -2.59 0.08 18.89
N VAL A 22 -2.26 -0.24 20.13
CA VAL A 22 -0.88 -0.18 20.61
C VAL A 22 -0.06 -1.25 19.89
N ILE A 23 1.03 -0.83 19.28
CA ILE A 23 1.99 -1.73 18.65
C ILE A 23 3.36 -1.58 19.32
N PRO A 24 4.29 -2.56 19.17
CA PRO A 24 5.65 -2.41 19.67
C PRO A 24 6.31 -1.16 19.13
N GLY A 25 7.00 -0.44 19.99
CA GLY A 25 7.71 0.80 19.66
C GLY A 25 8.94 1.00 20.55
N ASP A 26 9.59 2.15 20.44
CA ASP A 26 10.75 2.49 21.23
C ASP A 26 10.39 2.72 22.71
N VAL A 27 11.37 2.49 23.57
CA VAL A 27 11.22 2.71 25.02
C VAL A 27 10.89 4.19 25.28
N GLY A 28 9.87 4.43 26.09
CA GLY A 28 9.39 5.78 26.41
C GLY A 28 8.38 6.34 25.40
N TYR A 29 7.97 5.55 24.41
CA TYR A 29 6.94 5.93 23.45
C TYR A 29 5.74 4.99 23.49
N VAL A 30 4.55 5.56 23.34
CA VAL A 30 3.34 4.84 22.96
C VAL A 30 3.24 4.89 21.45
N THR A 31 3.36 3.75 20.81
CA THR A 31 3.26 3.67 19.33
C THR A 31 1.90 3.09 18.96
N LEU A 32 1.15 3.81 18.14
CA LEU A 32 -0.18 3.42 17.70
C LEU A 32 -0.24 3.12 16.22
N LYS A 33 -0.88 2.03 15.84
CA LYS A 33 -1.46 1.83 14.54
C LYS A 33 -2.82 2.52 14.52
N MET A 34 -2.92 3.62 13.80
CA MET A 34 -4.13 4.47 13.77
C MET A 34 -5.30 3.80 13.06
N VAL A 35 -6.52 4.00 13.59
CA VAL A 35 -7.74 3.53 12.94
C VAL A 35 -8.03 4.37 11.69
N GLY A 36 -8.42 3.71 10.62
CA GLY A 36 -8.92 4.36 9.40
C GLY A 36 -7.86 4.93 8.45
N GLY A 37 -6.59 4.54 8.58
CA GLY A 37 -5.61 5.11 7.67
C GLY A 37 -4.24 4.48 7.54
N GLY A 38 -3.98 3.34 8.18
CA GLY A 38 -2.67 2.68 8.04
C GLY A 38 -1.46 3.47 8.64
N TYR A 39 -1.69 4.64 9.24
CA TYR A 39 -0.63 5.42 9.85
C TYR A 39 -0.15 4.80 11.17
N VAL A 40 1.16 4.89 11.39
CA VAL A 40 1.79 4.62 12.67
C VAL A 40 2.23 5.95 13.26
N ALA A 41 1.88 6.20 14.51
CA ALA A 41 2.28 7.40 15.24
C ALA A 41 2.88 7.02 16.58
N GLY A 42 4.03 7.60 16.91
CA GLY A 42 4.70 7.47 18.20
C GLY A 42 4.49 8.73 19.05
N PHE A 43 4.14 8.55 20.32
CA PHE A 43 3.90 9.62 21.28
C PHE A 43 4.80 9.41 22.50
N LEU A 44 5.47 10.46 22.99
CA LEU A 44 6.19 10.38 24.26
C LEU A 44 5.24 10.13 25.41
N GLU A 45 5.47 9.09 26.21
CA GLU A 45 4.58 8.67 27.29
C GLU A 45 4.31 9.77 28.33
N ASN A 46 5.27 10.63 28.58
CA ASN A 46 5.18 11.73 29.56
C ASN A 46 4.42 12.96 29.04
N GLU A 47 4.08 13.01 27.75
CA GLU A 47 3.39 14.14 27.11
C GLU A 47 1.93 13.84 26.78
N ILE A 48 1.42 12.68 27.13
CA ILE A 48 0.11 12.20 26.69
C ILE A 48 -0.73 11.64 27.84
N GLN A 49 -2.04 11.61 27.59
CA GLN A 49 -2.98 10.82 28.40
C GLN A 49 -3.47 9.65 27.54
N VAL A 50 -3.38 8.44 28.10
CA VAL A 50 -3.84 7.22 27.42
C VAL A 50 -5.07 6.69 28.13
N THR A 51 -6.15 6.48 27.40
CA THR A 51 -7.38 5.87 27.87
C THR A 51 -7.60 4.56 27.12
N LEU A 52 -7.75 3.47 27.88
CA LEU A 52 -8.10 2.17 27.29
C LEU A 52 -9.54 2.24 26.78
N LEU A 53 -9.74 1.89 25.54
CA LEU A 53 -11.06 1.78 24.94
C LEU A 53 -11.52 0.32 24.94
N PRO A 54 -12.83 0.05 24.92
CA PRO A 54 -13.34 -1.30 24.71
C PRO A 54 -12.69 -1.89 23.44
N PRO A 55 -12.33 -3.19 23.44
CA PRO A 55 -11.78 -3.79 22.24
C PRO A 55 -12.75 -3.57 21.08
N VAL A 56 -12.34 -2.78 20.12
CA VAL A 56 -13.04 -2.72 18.86
C VAL A 56 -12.77 -4.08 18.23
N SER A 57 -13.79 -4.90 18.09
CA SER A 57 -13.73 -5.97 17.09
C SER A 57 -13.20 -5.30 15.84
N ALA A 58 -12.09 -5.85 15.27
CA ALA A 58 -11.45 -5.30 14.07
C ALA A 58 -12.52 -4.67 13.19
N PRO A 59 -12.39 -3.38 12.82
CA PRO A 59 -13.45 -2.73 12.08
C PRO A 59 -13.87 -3.72 11.01
N PRO A 60 -15.17 -4.07 10.93
CA PRO A 60 -15.61 -5.03 9.94
C PRO A 60 -15.00 -4.53 8.66
N GLU A 61 -14.23 -5.38 7.95
CA GLU A 61 -13.72 -5.04 6.61
C GLU A 61 -14.85 -4.29 5.94
N PRO A 62 -14.62 -3.05 5.48
CA PRO A 62 -15.72 -2.29 4.90
C PRO A 62 -16.33 -3.23 3.86
N PRO A 63 -17.59 -3.62 4.00
CA PRO A 63 -18.14 -4.68 3.20
C PRO A 63 -17.84 -4.28 1.77
N LYS A 64 -17.23 -5.18 0.99
CA LYS A 64 -16.79 -4.94 -0.41
C LYS A 64 -17.88 -4.21 -1.23
N GLN A 65 -19.12 -4.34 -0.82
CA GLN A 65 -20.29 -3.61 -1.31
C GLN A 65 -20.34 -2.10 -0.97
N VAL A 66 -19.79 -1.65 0.16
CA VAL A 66 -19.83 -0.23 0.57
C VAL A 66 -18.88 0.60 -0.28
N VAL A 67 -17.74 0.04 -0.63
CA VAL A 67 -16.78 0.69 -1.53
C VAL A 67 -17.37 0.77 -2.93
N ARG A 68 -17.96 -0.33 -3.45
CA ARG A 68 -18.69 -0.33 -4.73
C ARG A 68 -19.81 0.73 -4.76
N ASN A 69 -20.54 0.91 -3.66
CA ASN A 69 -21.60 1.91 -3.58
C ASN A 69 -21.06 3.34 -3.54
N LYS A 70 -19.89 3.58 -2.93
CA LYS A 70 -19.25 4.91 -2.93
C LYS A 70 -18.76 5.30 -4.33
N VAL A 71 -18.15 4.37 -5.06
CA VAL A 71 -17.71 4.59 -6.44
C VAL A 71 -18.91 4.83 -7.37
N LYS A 72 -19.99 4.04 -7.22
CA LYS A 72 -21.25 4.27 -7.97
C LYS A 72 -21.91 5.61 -7.63
N ALA A 73 -21.88 6.01 -6.34
CA ALA A 73 -22.42 7.31 -5.91
C ALA A 73 -21.60 8.49 -6.44
N ALA A 74 -20.33 8.32 -6.74
CA ALA A 74 -19.48 9.33 -7.36
C ALA A 74 -19.71 9.49 -8.88
N GLY A 75 -20.63 8.71 -9.47
CA GLY A 75 -20.99 8.81 -10.88
C GLY A 75 -19.97 8.23 -11.86
N PHE A 76 -18.95 7.55 -11.37
CA PHE A 76 -18.00 6.84 -12.23
C PHE A 76 -18.67 5.57 -12.76
N LYS A 77 -18.96 5.53 -14.06
CA LYS A 77 -19.29 4.28 -14.75
C LYS A 77 -17.98 3.59 -15.10
N ILE A 78 -17.74 2.45 -14.47
CA ILE A 78 -16.65 1.56 -14.89
C ILE A 78 -17.20 0.69 -16.01
N GLU A 79 -16.82 1.02 -17.25
CA GLU A 79 -17.14 0.22 -18.41
C GLU A 79 -15.98 -0.75 -18.67
N PRO A 80 -16.24 -2.03 -18.93
CA PRO A 80 -15.19 -2.99 -19.28
C PRO A 80 -14.41 -2.50 -20.48
N SER A 81 -13.10 -2.32 -20.33
CA SER A 81 -12.25 -1.83 -21.41
C SER A 81 -11.83 -2.92 -22.39
N GLY A 82 -11.91 -4.18 -22.00
CA GLY A 82 -11.36 -5.33 -22.74
C GLY A 82 -9.84 -5.26 -22.93
N LYS A 83 -9.16 -4.35 -22.22
CA LYS A 83 -7.72 -4.14 -22.31
C LYS A 83 -6.95 -5.08 -21.40
N LYS A 84 -5.77 -5.52 -21.87
CA LYS A 84 -4.82 -6.34 -21.10
C LYS A 84 -3.86 -5.42 -20.38
N ILE A 85 -3.96 -5.36 -19.07
CA ILE A 85 -3.10 -4.52 -18.23
C ILE A 85 -2.22 -5.42 -17.38
N THR A 86 -0.90 -5.26 -17.47
CA THR A 86 0.01 -5.95 -16.56
C THR A 86 0.37 -5.05 -15.38
N ILE A 87 0.16 -5.54 -14.17
CA ILE A 87 0.62 -4.93 -12.93
C ILE A 87 1.94 -5.60 -12.54
N ILE A 88 3.00 -4.80 -12.49
CA ILE A 88 4.34 -5.23 -12.08
C ILE A 88 4.58 -4.71 -10.67
N THR A 89 4.86 -5.60 -9.71
CA THR A 89 5.15 -5.20 -8.33
C THR A 89 6.65 -5.21 -8.07
N THR A 90 7.13 -4.16 -7.39
CA THR A 90 8.53 -4.05 -6.99
C THR A 90 8.73 -3.94 -5.49
N GLY A 91 7.64 -4.00 -4.72
CA GLY A 91 7.63 -3.77 -3.26
C GLY A 91 7.24 -2.34 -2.91
N GLY A 92 7.83 -1.80 -1.84
CA GLY A 92 7.49 -0.50 -1.28
C GLY A 92 6.25 -0.53 -0.37
N THR A 93 5.86 0.61 0.18
CA THR A 93 4.77 0.74 1.17
C THR A 93 3.43 0.27 0.62
N ILE A 94 3.18 0.40 -0.67
CA ILE A 94 1.96 -0.08 -1.33
C ILE A 94 1.82 -1.61 -1.26
N ALA A 95 2.93 -2.33 -1.07
CA ALA A 95 2.98 -3.78 -0.97
C ALA A 95 3.41 -4.25 0.44
N THR A 96 3.23 -3.43 1.47
CA THR A 96 3.63 -3.76 2.83
C THR A 96 2.44 -3.95 3.74
N TYR A 97 2.54 -4.93 4.63
CA TYR A 97 1.62 -5.15 5.73
C TYR A 97 2.32 -4.84 7.06
N VAL A 98 1.64 -4.11 7.91
CA VAL A 98 2.10 -3.92 9.30
C VAL A 98 1.50 -5.02 10.15
N ASN A 99 2.33 -5.96 10.60
CA ASN A 99 1.91 -6.95 11.57
C ASN A 99 1.61 -6.25 12.90
N THR A 100 0.35 -6.24 13.30
CA THR A 100 -0.12 -5.57 14.53
C THR A 100 0.42 -6.19 15.80
N ASP A 101 0.80 -7.49 15.77
CA ASP A 101 1.30 -8.19 16.96
C ASP A 101 2.78 -7.91 17.22
N THR A 102 3.56 -7.70 16.16
CA THR A 102 5.02 -7.51 16.24
C THR A 102 5.47 -6.09 15.90
N GLY A 103 4.61 -5.25 15.35
CA GLY A 103 4.95 -3.92 14.85
C GLY A 103 5.86 -3.93 13.61
N THR A 104 6.19 -5.11 13.09
CA THR A 104 7.10 -5.22 11.95
C THR A 104 6.38 -4.90 10.64
N VAL A 105 7.03 -4.09 9.82
CA VAL A 105 6.62 -3.83 8.44
C VAL A 105 7.22 -4.92 7.56
N GLN A 106 6.37 -5.74 6.95
CA GLN A 106 6.81 -6.80 6.05
C GLN A 106 6.26 -6.56 4.65
N PRO A 107 7.09 -6.62 3.60
CA PRO A 107 6.63 -6.56 2.23
C PRO A 107 6.03 -7.93 1.85
N THR A 108 4.77 -8.15 2.22
CA THR A 108 4.09 -9.45 2.06
C THR A 108 2.95 -9.43 1.07
N PHE A 109 2.52 -8.24 0.62
CA PHE A 109 1.48 -8.13 -0.39
C PHE A 109 1.98 -8.51 -1.76
N THR A 110 1.32 -9.47 -2.37
CA THR A 110 1.47 -9.77 -3.80
C THR A 110 0.62 -8.81 -4.62
N GLY A 111 0.87 -8.74 -5.92
CA GLY A 111 0.01 -7.97 -6.80
C GLY A 111 -1.43 -8.47 -6.84
N ALA A 112 -1.67 -9.76 -6.52
CA ALA A 112 -3.01 -10.32 -6.39
C ALA A 112 -3.75 -9.73 -5.18
N ASP A 113 -3.06 -9.57 -4.05
CA ASP A 113 -3.62 -8.95 -2.85
C ASP A 113 -4.00 -7.50 -3.12
N LEU A 114 -3.18 -6.76 -3.88
CA LEU A 114 -3.50 -5.39 -4.31
C LEU A 114 -4.80 -5.30 -5.10
N LEU A 115 -5.08 -6.25 -6.00
CA LEU A 115 -6.35 -6.27 -6.73
C LEU A 115 -7.54 -6.58 -5.81
N LEU A 116 -7.33 -7.40 -4.78
CA LEU A 116 -8.38 -7.69 -3.79
C LEU A 116 -8.73 -6.47 -2.95
N GLU A 117 -7.74 -5.62 -2.65
CA GLU A 117 -7.93 -4.37 -1.89
C GLU A 117 -8.61 -3.27 -2.72
N VAL A 118 -8.62 -3.37 -4.06
CA VAL A 118 -9.25 -2.40 -4.96
C VAL A 118 -10.33 -3.09 -5.81
N PRO A 119 -11.43 -3.54 -5.19
CA PRO A 119 -12.47 -4.29 -5.89
C PRO A 119 -13.15 -3.50 -7.02
N GLU A 120 -12.97 -2.19 -7.08
CA GLU A 120 -13.45 -1.34 -8.16
C GLU A 120 -12.81 -1.66 -9.51
N LEU A 121 -11.63 -2.27 -9.50
CA LEU A 121 -10.94 -2.69 -10.72
C LEU A 121 -11.54 -3.96 -11.33
N GLU A 122 -12.37 -4.70 -10.55
CA GLU A 122 -12.98 -5.94 -11.03
C GLU A 122 -13.84 -5.70 -12.28
N GLY A 123 -13.52 -6.39 -13.35
CA GLY A 123 -14.22 -6.27 -14.63
C GLY A 123 -13.84 -5.05 -15.48
N PHE A 124 -12.96 -4.16 -14.99
CA PHE A 124 -12.52 -3.00 -15.76
C PHE A 124 -11.55 -3.38 -16.88
N ALA A 125 -10.62 -4.28 -16.60
CA ALA A 125 -9.62 -4.77 -17.54
C ALA A 125 -9.25 -6.23 -17.24
N ASP A 126 -8.56 -6.87 -18.18
CA ASP A 126 -7.93 -8.17 -17.97
C ASP A 126 -6.55 -7.93 -17.31
N PHE A 127 -6.49 -8.13 -16.00
CA PHE A 127 -5.30 -7.86 -15.21
C PHE A 127 -4.40 -9.09 -15.13
N LYS A 128 -3.15 -8.93 -15.56
CA LYS A 128 -2.05 -9.88 -15.33
C LYS A 128 -1.11 -9.33 -14.28
N ILE A 129 -0.62 -10.16 -13.38
CA ILE A 129 0.27 -9.78 -12.30
C ILE A 129 1.65 -10.38 -12.50
N ARG A 130 2.68 -9.56 -12.23
CA ARG A 130 4.09 -9.94 -12.25
C ARG A 130 4.79 -9.41 -11.01
N ASP A 131 4.99 -10.26 -10.02
CA ASP A 131 5.80 -9.95 -8.86
C ASP A 131 7.28 -10.10 -9.23
N VAL A 132 8.03 -8.98 -9.25
CA VAL A 132 9.43 -8.95 -9.70
C VAL A 132 10.37 -8.76 -8.54
N PHE A 133 10.06 -7.82 -7.66
CA PHE A 133 10.84 -7.54 -6.46
C PHE A 133 9.91 -7.38 -5.25
N SER A 134 10.51 -7.58 -4.07
CA SER A 134 9.94 -7.21 -2.78
C SER A 134 10.98 -6.37 -2.04
N LEU A 135 11.25 -5.16 -2.57
CA LEU A 135 12.29 -4.27 -2.07
C LEU A 135 11.70 -2.99 -1.48
N LEU A 136 12.34 -2.49 -0.43
CA LEU A 136 12.20 -1.08 -0.07
C LEU A 136 12.95 -0.27 -1.13
N SER A 137 12.35 0.83 -1.60
CA SER A 137 12.83 1.53 -2.79
C SER A 137 14.21 2.15 -2.65
N GLU A 138 14.63 2.49 -1.44
CA GLU A 138 15.99 2.96 -1.14
C GLU A 138 17.07 1.90 -1.44
N ASN A 139 16.68 0.63 -1.55
CA ASN A 139 17.56 -0.48 -1.88
C ASN A 139 17.65 -0.77 -3.39
N MET A 140 16.94 0.00 -4.23
CA MET A 140 17.01 -0.12 -5.68
C MET A 140 18.42 0.20 -6.19
N LYS A 141 18.90 -0.64 -7.09
CA LYS A 141 20.23 -0.53 -7.71
C LYS A 141 20.10 -0.53 -9.24
N PRO A 142 21.11 -0.06 -9.98
CA PRO A 142 21.05 -0.05 -11.44
C PRO A 142 20.73 -1.40 -12.08
N LYS A 143 21.16 -2.51 -11.47
CA LYS A 143 20.81 -3.86 -11.94
C LYS A 143 19.30 -4.13 -11.86
N ASN A 144 18.62 -3.61 -10.84
CA ASN A 144 17.18 -3.78 -10.68
C ASN A 144 16.42 -2.97 -11.74
N TRP A 145 16.88 -1.77 -12.09
CA TRP A 145 16.29 -1.00 -13.19
C TRP A 145 16.40 -1.71 -14.53
N LYS A 146 17.56 -2.32 -14.80
CA LYS A 146 17.76 -3.12 -16.02
C LYS A 146 16.82 -4.33 -16.07
N GLU A 147 16.67 -5.04 -14.96
CA GLU A 147 15.78 -6.19 -14.84
C GLU A 147 14.31 -5.77 -14.99
N LEU A 148 13.91 -4.67 -14.32
CA LEU A 148 12.57 -4.12 -14.43
C LEU A 148 12.25 -3.69 -15.87
N ALA A 149 13.18 -3.01 -16.52
CA ALA A 149 13.05 -2.62 -17.93
C ALA A 149 12.86 -3.84 -18.85
N GLN A 150 13.61 -4.92 -18.61
CA GLN A 150 13.45 -6.17 -19.37
C GLN A 150 12.07 -6.78 -19.16
N VAL A 151 11.59 -6.84 -17.92
CA VAL A 151 10.24 -7.38 -17.61
C VAL A 151 9.15 -6.53 -18.28
N ILE A 152 9.24 -5.20 -18.21
CA ILE A 152 8.31 -4.29 -18.89
C ILE A 152 8.29 -4.57 -20.40
N TYR A 153 9.47 -4.68 -21.00
CA TYR A 153 9.61 -4.98 -22.44
C TYR A 153 8.98 -6.33 -22.80
N ASP A 154 9.22 -7.36 -22.00
CA ASP A 154 8.70 -8.71 -22.25
C ASP A 154 7.16 -8.73 -22.16
N GLU A 155 6.56 -8.01 -21.20
CA GLU A 155 5.11 -7.91 -21.08
C GLU A 155 4.48 -7.13 -22.27
N ILE A 156 5.13 -6.08 -22.73
CA ILE A 156 4.70 -5.36 -23.93
C ILE A 156 4.73 -6.30 -25.15
N LYS A 157 5.81 -7.06 -25.31
CA LYS A 157 5.92 -8.07 -26.38
C LYS A 157 4.91 -9.18 -26.29
N ALA A 158 4.48 -9.54 -25.07
CA ALA A 158 3.42 -10.50 -24.81
C ALA A 158 2.01 -9.96 -25.11
N GLY A 159 1.89 -8.69 -25.49
CA GLY A 159 0.64 -8.07 -25.93
C GLY A 159 -0.12 -7.35 -24.83
N ALA A 160 0.56 -6.83 -23.80
CA ALA A 160 -0.05 -5.92 -22.85
C ALA A 160 -0.44 -4.60 -23.54
N ASP A 161 -1.64 -4.11 -23.30
CA ASP A 161 -2.13 -2.81 -23.75
C ASP A 161 -1.68 -1.65 -22.84
N GLY A 162 -1.19 -1.97 -21.64
CA GLY A 162 -0.65 -1.02 -20.69
C GLY A 162 0.05 -1.72 -19.53
N ILE A 163 0.98 -1.02 -18.91
CA ILE A 163 1.76 -1.51 -17.76
C ILE A 163 1.57 -0.56 -16.59
N ILE A 164 1.30 -1.11 -15.40
CA ILE A 164 1.32 -0.40 -14.13
C ILE A 164 2.46 -0.98 -13.29
N VAL A 165 3.37 -0.14 -12.85
CA VAL A 165 4.45 -0.53 -11.94
C VAL A 165 4.17 0.04 -10.56
N THR A 166 3.94 -0.83 -9.57
CA THR A 166 3.85 -0.40 -8.17
C THR A 166 5.24 -0.36 -7.55
N HIS A 167 5.55 0.75 -6.89
CA HIS A 167 6.91 1.04 -6.45
C HIS A 167 6.92 1.82 -5.13
N GLY A 168 8.00 1.69 -4.36
CA GLY A 168 8.21 2.55 -3.20
C GLY A 168 8.50 4.00 -3.61
N THR A 169 7.98 4.94 -2.83
CA THR A 169 7.94 6.37 -3.20
C THR A 169 9.30 7.06 -3.20
N ASP A 170 10.30 6.58 -2.45
CA ASP A 170 11.60 7.25 -2.29
C ASP A 170 12.39 7.33 -3.60
N THR A 171 12.34 6.27 -4.42
CA THR A 171 13.09 6.22 -5.68
C THR A 171 12.23 5.94 -6.91
N LEU A 172 10.90 6.07 -6.79
CA LEU A 172 9.95 5.87 -7.89
C LEU A 172 10.32 6.71 -9.11
N THR A 173 10.61 7.98 -8.91
CA THR A 173 10.96 8.93 -9.99
C THR A 173 12.21 8.48 -10.75
N TYR A 174 13.23 8.00 -10.04
CA TYR A 174 14.47 7.51 -10.66
C TYR A 174 14.22 6.22 -11.46
N SER A 175 13.42 5.31 -10.91
CA SER A 175 13.08 4.05 -11.59
C SER A 175 12.24 4.31 -12.84
N ALA A 176 11.28 5.24 -12.76
CA ALA A 176 10.46 5.65 -13.90
C ALA A 176 11.30 6.32 -14.99
N ALA A 177 12.21 7.22 -14.63
CA ALA A 177 13.13 7.85 -15.55
C ALA A 177 14.05 6.82 -16.22
N ALA A 178 14.64 5.89 -15.45
CA ALA A 178 15.48 4.84 -15.97
C ALA A 178 14.73 3.98 -17.00
N ALA A 179 13.50 3.56 -16.70
CA ALA A 179 12.67 2.81 -17.63
C ALA A 179 12.38 3.62 -18.91
N ALA A 180 12.03 4.91 -18.77
CA ALA A 180 11.73 5.78 -19.92
C ALA A 180 12.92 5.96 -20.89
N TYR A 181 14.16 5.93 -20.38
CA TYR A 181 15.35 6.00 -21.20
C TYR A 181 15.81 4.64 -21.76
N MET A 182 15.38 3.54 -21.15
CA MET A 182 15.78 2.19 -21.57
C MET A 182 14.80 1.56 -22.57
N ILE A 183 13.54 2.00 -22.59
CA ILE A 183 12.47 1.35 -23.35
C ILE A 183 11.80 2.39 -24.25
N ASP A 184 11.76 2.10 -25.54
CA ASP A 184 10.85 2.74 -26.47
C ASP A 184 9.58 1.89 -26.58
N THR A 185 8.43 2.46 -26.20
CA THR A 185 7.19 1.70 -26.05
C THR A 185 5.99 2.38 -26.72
N PRO A 186 5.18 1.61 -27.46
CA PRO A 186 3.92 2.11 -28.02
C PRO A 186 2.76 2.11 -27.00
N VAL A 187 2.94 1.54 -25.82
CA VAL A 187 1.90 1.44 -24.79
C VAL A 187 2.27 2.24 -23.54
N PRO A 188 1.29 2.74 -22.79
CA PRO A 188 1.56 3.49 -21.56
C PRO A 188 2.20 2.60 -20.49
N VAL A 189 3.25 3.13 -19.84
CA VAL A 189 3.88 2.55 -18.66
C VAL A 189 3.76 3.56 -17.52
N ILE A 190 3.00 3.23 -16.50
CA ILE A 190 2.67 4.12 -15.38
C ILE A 190 3.33 3.61 -14.11
N PHE A 191 4.13 4.45 -13.45
CA PHE A 191 4.68 4.16 -12.12
C PHE A 191 3.81 4.81 -11.05
N THR A 192 3.45 4.04 -10.03
CA THR A 192 2.65 4.52 -8.90
C THR A 192 3.16 3.94 -7.59
N GLY A 193 2.84 4.61 -6.51
CA GLY A 193 3.17 4.18 -5.16
C GLY A 193 2.16 4.70 -4.16
N SER A 194 2.26 4.27 -2.91
CA SER A 194 1.43 4.74 -1.81
C SER A 194 2.28 5.11 -0.62
N GLN A 195 1.91 6.19 0.06
CA GLN A 195 2.47 6.58 1.38
C GLN A 195 1.82 5.78 2.52
N ARG A 196 0.75 5.05 2.23
CA ARG A 196 0.03 4.22 3.19
C ARG A 196 0.05 2.77 2.73
N SER A 197 0.19 1.85 3.69
CA SER A 197 -0.11 0.44 3.46
C SER A 197 -1.63 0.26 3.25
N PRO A 198 -2.04 -0.72 2.48
CA PRO A 198 -3.43 -1.12 2.34
C PRO A 198 -4.09 -1.43 3.67
#